data_9ca0a549df6b9a17387dd98f57825464
#
_entry.id   9ca0a549df6b9a17387dd98f57825464
#
_cell.length_a   1.000
_cell.length_b   1.000
_cell.length_c   1.000
_cell.angle_alpha   90.00
_cell.angle_beta   90.00
_cell.angle_gamma   90.00
#
_symmetry.space_group_name_H-M   'P 1'
#
loop_
_entity.id
_entity.type
_entity.pdbx_description
1 polymer ?
#
loop_
_entity_poly.entity_id
_entity_poly.type
_entity_poly.pdbx_seq_one_letter_code
_entity_poly.pdbx_strand_id
1 'polypeptide(L)'
;MSELRRAAGDDDTTVARLGNGVRVVAIRLPHLESASASVFVRTGSAYESPRLNGISHVVEHMAFKGTQARDCQRINLDAERLGADVNAHTDKDHTAFHMRGLARHAGDFVRMLGDIVCASSFPDAELEREREVILHEVTEDEDDALATAFKLFDKACFGAHPLAQPVIGSRRNIERFTRQDLLGYVRRQYSGENVIVGVAGNVDPDAMVATAEAAFGGMPAGEANRVEPAAYLGGLKSRRQPGGHQTQVVLGFPIPSLPEDDGASAVAAALFGEGMSSPLMDAIRERQPLVYYAGCSADVMPHAGQFVIEASTSPQHLDALFVEVARLLREHAERTDAVGLERARNQLAVRRVRAQERPMRRLEDAAQDLFALGRVRSRAEAAARIEAVTPQRVREVFARMLAAGPSVAIAGKLGKVGPERFAELLAAGAR
;
A
#
# COMPACT_ATOMS: atom_id res chain seq x y z
N MET A 1 8.38 32.32 -1.61
CA MET A 1 7.16 32.40 -0.77
C MET A 1 6.34 31.16 -1.10
N SER A 2 6.16 30.25 -0.14
CA SER A 2 5.33 29.06 -0.30
C SER A 2 3.85 29.47 -0.49
N GLU A 3 3.18 28.92 -1.49
CA GLU A 3 1.74 29.14 -1.71
C GLU A 3 0.96 28.26 -0.73
N LEU A 4 0.45 28.87 0.34
CA LEU A 4 -0.40 28.20 1.33
C LEU A 4 -1.79 27.97 0.74
N ARG A 5 -2.17 26.71 0.50
CA ARG A 5 -3.52 26.30 0.12
C ARG A 5 -4.12 25.46 1.24
N ARG A 6 -5.22 25.92 1.84
CA ARG A 6 -6.02 25.06 2.73
C ARG A 6 -6.82 24.06 1.90
N ALA A 7 -6.87 22.80 2.35
CA ALA A 7 -7.73 21.81 1.72
C ALA A 7 -9.19 22.26 1.82
N ALA A 8 -9.92 22.20 0.73
CA ALA A 8 -11.33 22.59 0.71
C ALA A 8 -12.14 21.62 1.61
N GLY A 9 -12.75 22.15 2.67
CA GLY A 9 -13.68 21.44 3.52
C GLY A 9 -13.16 20.89 4.86
N ASP A 10 -11.85 20.88 5.12
CA ASP A 10 -11.28 20.47 6.40
C ASP A 10 -10.44 21.58 7.02
N ASP A 11 -10.98 22.25 8.03
CA ASP A 11 -10.32 23.40 8.72
C ASP A 11 -9.04 23.02 9.47
N ASP A 12 -8.84 21.71 9.75
CA ASP A 12 -7.70 21.20 10.47
C ASP A 12 -6.51 20.85 9.57
N THR A 13 -6.65 20.90 8.24
CA THR A 13 -5.65 20.47 7.28
C THR A 13 -5.12 21.61 6.45
N THR A 14 -3.81 21.83 6.51
CA THR A 14 -3.09 22.83 5.71
C THR A 14 -2.20 22.12 4.71
N VAL A 15 -2.26 22.51 3.44
CA VAL A 15 -1.37 22.03 2.39
C VAL A 15 -0.59 23.22 1.83
N ALA A 16 0.75 23.09 1.80
CA ALA A 16 1.65 24.08 1.22
C ALA A 16 2.55 23.44 0.17
N ARG A 17 3.03 24.23 -0.79
CA ARG A 17 4.07 23.81 -1.75
C ARG A 17 5.27 24.72 -1.61
N LEU A 18 6.44 24.14 -1.40
CA LEU A 18 7.71 24.87 -1.33
C LEU A 18 8.21 25.25 -2.73
N GLY A 19 9.17 26.17 -2.78
CA GLY A 19 9.71 26.68 -4.05
C GLY A 19 10.38 25.62 -4.94
N ASN A 20 10.83 24.52 -4.35
CA ASN A 20 11.44 23.38 -5.05
C ASN A 20 10.44 22.24 -5.38
N GLY A 21 9.14 22.46 -5.12
CA GLY A 21 8.09 21.48 -5.43
C GLY A 21 7.71 20.54 -4.28
N VAL A 22 8.47 20.47 -3.19
CA VAL A 22 8.11 19.69 -1.99
C VAL A 22 6.74 20.17 -1.49
N ARG A 23 5.84 19.22 -1.21
CA ARG A 23 4.53 19.49 -0.63
C ARG A 23 4.58 19.24 0.86
N VAL A 24 3.93 20.10 1.62
CA VAL A 24 3.85 19.97 3.09
C VAL A 24 2.40 19.83 3.48
N VAL A 25 2.08 18.83 4.29
CA VAL A 25 0.75 18.61 4.86
C VAL A 25 0.85 18.74 6.37
N ALA A 26 0.17 19.72 6.95
CA ALA A 26 0.07 19.87 8.41
C ALA A 26 -1.38 19.67 8.84
N ILE A 27 -1.61 18.69 9.72
CA ILE A 27 -2.93 18.35 10.25
C ILE A 27 -2.94 18.67 11.73
N ARG A 28 -3.71 19.69 12.12
CA ARG A 28 -3.80 20.14 13.49
C ARG A 28 -4.81 19.33 14.28
N LEU A 29 -4.33 18.62 15.32
CA LEU A 29 -5.11 17.79 16.23
C LEU A 29 -4.85 18.22 17.69
N PRO A 30 -5.48 19.32 18.15
CA PRO A 30 -5.14 19.97 19.42
C PRO A 30 -5.48 19.16 20.66
N HIS A 31 -6.28 18.11 20.52
CA HIS A 31 -6.65 17.19 21.60
C HIS A 31 -5.59 16.10 21.86
N LEU A 32 -4.54 16.02 21.02
CA LEU A 32 -3.47 15.04 21.21
C LEU A 32 -2.24 15.66 21.88
N GLU A 33 -1.60 14.91 22.76
CA GLU A 33 -0.29 15.27 23.34
C GLU A 33 0.87 14.77 22.47
N SER A 34 0.60 13.93 21.47
CA SER A 34 1.56 13.37 20.54
C SER A 34 1.49 14.03 19.17
N ALA A 35 2.56 13.85 18.38
CA ALA A 35 2.59 14.15 16.96
C ALA A 35 3.28 13.03 16.19
N SER A 36 2.89 12.90 14.93
CA SER A 36 3.55 12.07 13.93
C SER A 36 4.10 12.98 12.82
N ALA A 37 5.32 12.74 12.40
CA ALA A 37 5.91 13.33 11.20
C ALA A 37 6.27 12.23 10.22
N SER A 38 6.04 12.45 8.93
CA SER A 38 6.34 11.50 7.87
C SER A 38 6.87 12.19 6.64
N VAL A 39 7.82 11.56 5.98
CA VAL A 39 8.30 11.96 4.66
C VAL A 39 7.94 10.85 3.69
N PHE A 40 7.06 11.14 2.76
CA PHE A 40 6.66 10.21 1.69
C PHE A 40 7.42 10.57 0.43
N VAL A 41 8.05 9.58 -0.18
CA VAL A 41 8.75 9.74 -1.45
C VAL A 41 8.02 8.92 -2.50
N ARG A 42 7.64 9.54 -3.63
CA ARG A 42 7.01 8.87 -4.77
C ARG A 42 8.03 7.97 -5.46
N THR A 43 8.28 6.82 -4.87
CA THR A 43 9.18 5.78 -5.37
C THR A 43 8.76 4.44 -4.75
N GLY A 44 9.35 3.34 -5.17
CA GLY A 44 8.97 2.01 -4.70
C GLY A 44 9.11 1.02 -5.84
N SER A 45 8.70 -0.23 -5.65
CA SER A 45 8.97 -1.27 -6.63
C SER A 45 8.35 -1.02 -8.02
N ALA A 46 7.27 -0.24 -8.11
CA ALA A 46 6.65 0.13 -9.39
C ALA A 46 7.49 1.13 -10.21
N TYR A 47 8.42 1.84 -9.58
CA TYR A 47 9.31 2.81 -10.24
C TYR A 47 10.69 2.22 -10.56
N GLU A 48 10.89 0.94 -10.29
CA GLU A 48 12.15 0.24 -10.48
C GLU A 48 12.19 -0.49 -11.82
N SER A 49 13.32 -0.40 -12.51
CA SER A 49 13.57 -1.34 -13.61
C SER A 49 13.82 -2.75 -13.05
N PRO A 50 13.64 -3.82 -13.83
CA PRO A 50 13.94 -5.19 -13.35
C PRO A 50 15.35 -5.35 -12.79
N ARG A 51 16.29 -4.55 -13.28
CA ARG A 51 17.68 -4.53 -12.83
C ARG A 51 17.86 -3.84 -11.49
N LEU A 52 16.95 -2.95 -11.10
CA LEU A 52 16.99 -2.20 -9.85
C LEU A 52 15.94 -2.67 -8.85
N ASN A 53 15.16 -3.71 -9.20
CA ASN A 53 14.10 -4.18 -8.31
C ASN A 53 14.66 -4.59 -6.93
N GLY A 54 14.09 -3.98 -5.89
CA GLY A 54 14.49 -4.08 -4.50
C GLY A 54 15.36 -2.92 -4.00
N ILE A 55 15.77 -1.99 -4.87
CA ILE A 55 16.67 -0.91 -4.45
C ILE A 55 15.98 0.09 -3.51
N SER A 56 14.66 0.34 -3.66
CA SER A 56 13.89 1.19 -2.73
C SER A 56 13.93 0.63 -1.31
N HIS A 57 13.74 -0.67 -1.17
CA HIS A 57 13.80 -1.38 0.10
C HIS A 57 15.21 -1.33 0.72
N VAL A 58 16.25 -1.54 -0.08
CA VAL A 58 17.65 -1.38 0.41
C VAL A 58 17.92 0.06 0.83
N VAL A 59 17.46 1.06 0.09
CA VAL A 59 17.62 2.47 0.47
C VAL A 59 16.88 2.79 1.76
N GLU A 60 15.70 2.22 1.98
CA GLU A 60 14.95 2.34 3.23
C GLU A 60 15.77 1.85 4.42
N HIS A 61 16.29 0.60 4.38
CA HIS A 61 17.16 0.04 5.42
C HIS A 61 18.39 0.90 5.66
N MET A 62 19.02 1.35 4.59
CA MET A 62 20.27 2.10 4.65
C MET A 62 20.10 3.56 5.09
N ALA A 63 18.90 4.13 5.02
CA ALA A 63 18.65 5.53 5.40
C ALA A 63 18.97 5.81 6.87
N PHE A 64 18.80 4.80 7.74
CA PHE A 64 19.07 4.90 9.19
C PHE A 64 20.51 4.48 9.57
N LYS A 65 21.36 4.10 8.62
CA LYS A 65 22.70 3.59 8.90
C LYS A 65 23.79 4.66 8.87
N GLY A 66 23.42 5.90 8.59
CA GLY A 66 24.27 7.08 8.71
C GLY A 66 23.90 8.20 7.75
N THR A 67 24.08 9.41 8.23
CA THR A 67 23.99 10.65 7.46
C THR A 67 25.37 11.32 7.41
N GLN A 68 25.45 12.49 6.79
CA GLN A 68 26.67 13.30 6.84
C GLN A 68 27.00 13.80 8.27
N ALA A 69 25.98 13.95 9.12
CA ALA A 69 26.10 14.51 10.46
C ALA A 69 26.04 13.46 11.57
N ARG A 70 25.50 12.28 11.32
CA ARG A 70 25.21 11.24 12.32
C ARG A 70 25.62 9.86 11.81
N ASP A 71 26.23 9.05 12.65
CA ASP A 71 26.29 7.61 12.46
C ASP A 71 24.98 6.93 12.92
N CYS A 72 24.88 5.62 12.69
CA CYS A 72 23.69 4.82 13.06
C CYS A 72 23.34 4.93 14.55
N GLN A 73 24.34 4.82 15.44
CA GLN A 73 24.13 4.93 16.89
C GLN A 73 23.61 6.32 17.28
N ARG A 74 24.15 7.36 16.66
CA ARG A 74 23.73 8.73 16.91
C ARG A 74 22.31 9.01 16.44
N ILE A 75 21.88 8.44 15.32
CA ILE A 75 20.49 8.51 14.84
C ILE A 75 19.56 7.91 15.90
N ASN A 76 19.84 6.70 16.36
CA ASN A 76 19.05 6.03 17.39
C ASN A 76 19.00 6.81 18.70
N LEU A 77 20.16 7.23 19.21
CA LEU A 77 20.25 7.99 20.45
C LEU A 77 19.48 9.32 20.39
N ASP A 78 19.59 10.06 19.28
CA ASP A 78 18.90 11.33 19.15
C ASP A 78 17.38 11.12 19.09
N ALA A 79 16.88 10.06 18.43
CA ALA A 79 15.46 9.68 18.44
C ALA A 79 14.98 9.28 19.86
N GLU A 80 15.72 8.40 20.54
CA GLU A 80 15.40 7.94 21.91
C GLU A 80 15.38 9.10 22.91
N ARG A 81 16.28 10.07 22.78
CA ARG A 81 16.29 11.29 23.63
C ARG A 81 15.05 12.15 23.42
N LEU A 82 14.42 12.11 22.26
CA LEU A 82 13.14 12.77 21.98
C LEU A 82 11.95 11.91 22.45
N GLY A 83 12.21 10.68 22.92
CA GLY A 83 11.17 9.70 23.22
C GLY A 83 10.38 9.33 21.97
N ALA A 84 11.04 9.29 20.82
CA ALA A 84 10.39 9.06 19.53
C ALA A 84 10.63 7.63 19.02
N ASP A 85 9.56 7.04 18.48
CA ASP A 85 9.65 5.87 17.62
C ASP A 85 10.03 6.32 16.21
N VAL A 86 11.02 5.67 15.61
CA VAL A 86 11.46 5.91 14.22
C VAL A 86 11.24 4.63 13.43
N ASN A 87 10.66 4.74 12.25
CA ASN A 87 10.43 3.60 11.37
C ASN A 87 10.32 4.05 9.91
N ALA A 88 10.31 3.10 8.98
CA ALA A 88 10.04 3.33 7.58
C ALA A 88 9.29 2.14 6.98
N HIS A 89 8.76 2.31 5.79
CA HIS A 89 8.25 1.22 4.97
C HIS A 89 8.35 1.58 3.49
N THR A 90 8.47 0.56 2.67
CA THR A 90 8.44 0.66 1.22
C THR A 90 7.27 -0.13 0.68
N ASP A 91 6.49 0.50 -0.19
CA ASP A 91 5.41 -0.10 -0.96
C ASP A 91 5.73 -0.09 -2.46
N LYS A 92 4.76 -0.45 -3.27
CA LYS A 92 4.90 -0.39 -4.74
C LYS A 92 4.98 1.05 -5.25
N ASP A 93 4.26 1.98 -4.64
CA ASP A 93 4.05 3.33 -5.13
C ASP A 93 4.73 4.42 -4.30
N HIS A 94 5.21 4.12 -3.11
CA HIS A 94 5.95 5.05 -2.26
C HIS A 94 6.88 4.37 -1.25
N THR A 95 7.85 5.14 -0.77
CA THR A 95 8.64 4.85 0.43
C THR A 95 8.34 5.94 1.46
N ALA A 96 8.09 5.56 2.70
CA ALA A 96 7.79 6.49 3.78
C ALA A 96 8.75 6.32 4.96
N PHE A 97 9.23 7.45 5.47
CA PHE A 97 10.06 7.54 6.68
C PHE A 97 9.28 8.32 7.72
N HIS A 98 9.17 7.82 8.95
CA HIS A 98 8.32 8.46 9.93
C HIS A 98 8.88 8.42 11.34
N MET A 99 8.49 9.42 12.11
CA MET A 99 8.75 9.55 13.54
C MET A 99 7.46 9.87 14.28
N ARG A 100 7.33 9.33 15.49
CA ARG A 100 6.19 9.56 16.34
C ARG A 100 6.68 9.76 17.79
N GLY A 101 6.11 10.74 18.48
CA GLY A 101 6.45 11.04 19.87
C GLY A 101 5.64 12.20 20.42
N LEU A 102 6.18 12.93 21.40
CA LEU A 102 5.48 14.07 21.98
C LEU A 102 5.39 15.26 21.01
N ALA A 103 4.25 15.92 20.97
CA ALA A 103 3.95 17.00 20.03
C ALA A 103 4.94 18.18 20.12
N ARG A 104 5.49 18.48 21.32
CA ARG A 104 6.51 19.54 21.50
C ARG A 104 7.79 19.31 20.68
N HIS A 105 8.06 18.06 20.24
CA HIS A 105 9.22 17.67 19.45
C HIS A 105 8.92 17.51 17.96
N ALA A 106 7.72 17.86 17.51
CA ALA A 106 7.32 17.68 16.08
C ALA A 106 8.29 18.35 15.09
N GLY A 107 8.80 19.55 15.43
CA GLY A 107 9.82 20.23 14.63
C GLY A 107 11.16 19.48 14.60
N ASP A 108 11.55 18.80 15.68
CA ASP A 108 12.76 17.98 15.75
C ASP A 108 12.59 16.73 14.87
N PHE A 109 11.41 16.13 14.85
CA PHE A 109 11.10 15.00 13.97
C PHE A 109 11.26 15.38 12.48
N VAL A 110 10.71 16.53 12.07
CA VAL A 110 10.84 17.02 10.69
C VAL A 110 12.31 17.26 10.33
N ARG A 111 13.10 17.90 11.20
CA ARG A 111 14.53 18.13 10.97
C ARG A 111 15.33 16.83 10.88
N MET A 112 15.03 15.88 11.75
CA MET A 112 15.72 14.58 11.77
C MET A 112 15.39 13.75 10.53
N LEU A 113 14.12 13.72 10.11
CA LEU A 113 13.71 13.07 8.86
C LEU A 113 14.32 13.77 7.64
N GLY A 114 14.47 15.10 7.68
CA GLY A 114 15.19 15.85 6.65
C GLY A 114 16.64 15.42 6.52
N ASP A 115 17.37 15.25 7.62
CA ASP A 115 18.74 14.74 7.61
C ASP A 115 18.80 13.30 7.07
N ILE A 116 17.92 12.41 7.54
CA ILE A 116 17.85 11.02 7.10
C ILE A 116 17.53 10.92 5.59
N VAL A 117 16.59 11.68 5.07
CA VAL A 117 16.15 11.56 3.67
C VAL A 117 17.09 12.31 2.71
N CYS A 118 17.56 13.50 3.10
CA CYS A 118 18.34 14.36 2.20
C CYS A 118 19.86 14.13 2.30
N ALA A 119 20.37 13.61 3.41
CA ALA A 119 21.81 13.56 3.69
C ALA A 119 22.34 12.17 4.05
N SER A 120 21.60 11.09 3.73
CA SER A 120 22.07 9.71 3.91
C SER A 120 23.40 9.48 3.20
N SER A 121 24.35 8.86 3.90
CA SER A 121 25.72 8.61 3.43
C SER A 121 25.93 7.21 2.88
N PHE A 122 25.06 6.27 3.24
CA PHE A 122 25.09 4.85 2.86
C PHE A 122 26.48 4.23 3.04
N PRO A 123 27.01 4.12 4.28
CA PRO A 123 28.36 3.60 4.50
C PRO A 123 28.51 2.17 3.97
N ASP A 124 29.61 1.88 3.26
CA ASP A 124 29.84 0.56 2.64
C ASP A 124 29.82 -0.57 3.69
N ALA A 125 30.42 -0.35 4.87
CA ALA A 125 30.42 -1.35 5.94
C ALA A 125 29.02 -1.67 6.47
N GLU A 126 28.13 -0.67 6.54
CA GLU A 126 26.74 -0.88 6.93
C GLU A 126 25.95 -1.55 5.80
N LEU A 127 26.24 -1.24 4.54
CA LEU A 127 25.60 -1.89 3.40
C LEU A 127 25.86 -3.40 3.40
N GLU A 128 27.08 -3.82 3.70
CA GLU A 128 27.39 -5.26 3.79
C GLU A 128 26.64 -5.95 4.93
N ARG A 129 26.50 -5.30 6.10
CA ARG A 129 25.72 -5.84 7.23
C ARG A 129 24.23 -5.92 6.90
N GLU A 130 23.65 -4.85 6.36
CA GLU A 130 22.24 -4.82 6.00
C GLU A 130 21.92 -5.75 4.84
N ARG A 131 22.85 -5.98 3.93
CA ARG A 131 22.70 -6.99 2.87
C ARG A 131 22.40 -8.37 3.43
N GLU A 132 23.11 -8.79 4.49
CA GLU A 132 22.85 -10.07 5.15
C GLU A 132 21.45 -10.10 5.78
N VAL A 133 21.03 -9.01 6.43
CA VAL A 133 19.69 -8.88 7.01
C VAL A 133 18.62 -8.99 5.92
N ILE A 134 18.74 -8.22 4.85
CA ILE A 134 17.78 -8.22 3.74
C ILE A 134 17.74 -9.58 3.03
N LEU A 135 18.88 -10.25 2.85
CA LEU A 135 18.92 -11.59 2.27
C LEU A 135 18.24 -12.63 3.17
N HIS A 136 18.26 -12.43 4.49
CA HIS A 136 17.49 -13.26 5.42
C HIS A 136 15.99 -13.02 5.26
N GLU A 137 15.56 -11.75 5.18
CA GLU A 137 14.15 -11.42 4.90
C GLU A 137 13.68 -11.97 3.55
N VAL A 138 14.52 -11.92 2.51
CA VAL A 138 14.23 -12.56 1.22
C VAL A 138 14.01 -14.06 1.38
N THR A 139 14.79 -14.74 2.25
CA THR A 139 14.60 -16.17 2.52
C THR A 139 13.29 -16.44 3.23
N GLU A 140 12.97 -15.66 4.26
CA GLU A 140 11.68 -15.79 4.98
C GLU A 140 10.49 -15.55 4.05
N ASP A 141 10.57 -14.53 3.18
CA ASP A 141 9.55 -14.21 2.18
C ASP A 141 9.44 -15.28 1.07
N GLU A 142 10.55 -15.97 0.72
CA GLU A 142 10.54 -17.12 -0.20
C GLU A 142 9.93 -18.37 0.44
N ASP A 143 10.04 -18.55 1.75
CA ASP A 143 9.48 -19.65 2.51
C ASP A 143 8.00 -19.45 2.86
N ASP A 144 7.51 -18.21 2.84
CA ASP A 144 6.10 -17.89 3.05
C ASP A 144 5.28 -18.21 1.78
N ALA A 145 4.36 -19.16 1.92
CA ALA A 145 3.49 -19.58 0.83
C ALA A 145 2.46 -18.49 0.45
N LEU A 146 2.00 -17.69 1.39
CA LEU A 146 1.06 -16.59 1.11
C LEU A 146 1.77 -15.46 0.35
N ALA A 147 2.95 -15.05 0.81
CA ALA A 147 3.78 -14.08 0.09
C ALA A 147 4.11 -14.55 -1.33
N THR A 148 4.42 -15.85 -1.50
CA THR A 148 4.62 -16.46 -2.82
C THR A 148 3.34 -16.40 -3.67
N ALA A 149 2.16 -16.66 -3.11
CA ALA A 149 0.90 -16.56 -3.82
C ALA A 149 0.63 -15.14 -4.30
N PHE A 150 0.87 -14.12 -3.47
CA PHE A 150 0.74 -12.71 -3.87
C PHE A 150 1.73 -12.31 -4.98
N LYS A 151 2.99 -12.72 -4.91
CA LYS A 151 3.98 -12.49 -6.00
C LYS A 151 3.56 -13.13 -7.32
N LEU A 152 2.99 -14.32 -7.27
CA LEU A 152 2.43 -14.99 -8.45
C LEU A 152 1.17 -14.29 -8.96
N PHE A 153 0.32 -13.80 -8.07
CA PHE A 153 -0.88 -13.04 -8.38
C PHE A 153 -0.55 -11.74 -9.11
N ASP A 154 0.39 -10.95 -8.60
CA ASP A 154 0.86 -9.74 -9.25
C ASP A 154 1.40 -10.02 -10.66
N LYS A 155 2.16 -11.10 -10.82
CA LYS A 155 2.64 -11.56 -12.14
C LYS A 155 1.52 -12.05 -13.05
N ALA A 156 0.45 -12.61 -12.50
CA ALA A 156 -0.74 -12.96 -13.26
C ALA A 156 -1.50 -11.71 -13.73
N CYS A 157 -1.61 -10.70 -12.85
CA CYS A 157 -2.28 -9.44 -13.16
C CYS A 157 -1.52 -8.60 -14.19
N PHE A 158 -0.19 -8.43 -14.04
CA PHE A 158 0.58 -7.40 -14.74
C PHE A 158 1.77 -7.93 -15.56
N GLY A 159 2.03 -9.22 -15.55
CA GLY A 159 3.08 -9.84 -16.36
C GLY A 159 4.49 -9.35 -16.06
N ALA A 160 5.11 -8.69 -17.02
CA ALA A 160 6.46 -8.11 -16.91
C ALA A 160 6.47 -6.63 -16.46
N HIS A 161 5.28 -6.04 -16.26
CA HIS A 161 5.18 -4.64 -15.82
C HIS A 161 5.76 -4.46 -14.41
N PRO A 162 6.37 -3.30 -14.07
CA PRO A 162 6.94 -3.05 -12.75
C PRO A 162 5.98 -3.24 -11.57
N LEU A 163 4.67 -3.04 -11.75
CA LEU A 163 3.67 -3.36 -10.72
C LEU A 163 3.65 -4.84 -10.30
N ALA A 164 4.18 -5.74 -11.14
CA ALA A 164 4.33 -7.17 -10.81
C ALA A 164 5.61 -7.49 -10.02
N GLN A 165 6.48 -6.51 -9.81
CA GLN A 165 7.73 -6.71 -9.09
C GLN A 165 7.48 -6.75 -7.58
N PRO A 166 8.13 -7.67 -6.84
CA PRO A 166 8.07 -7.69 -5.39
C PRO A 166 8.81 -6.48 -4.80
N VAL A 167 8.28 -5.92 -3.71
CA VAL A 167 8.91 -4.79 -3.00
C VAL A 167 10.28 -5.19 -2.46
N ILE A 168 10.39 -6.37 -1.87
CA ILE A 168 11.64 -6.89 -1.31
C ILE A 168 12.75 -7.09 -2.36
N GLY A 169 12.38 -7.12 -3.64
CA GLY A 169 13.33 -7.31 -4.73
C GLY A 169 13.69 -8.78 -4.99
N SER A 170 14.77 -8.98 -5.73
CA SER A 170 15.33 -10.31 -6.00
C SER A 170 16.67 -10.49 -5.30
N ARG A 171 16.94 -11.68 -4.78
CA ARG A 171 18.23 -12.08 -4.17
C ARG A 171 19.42 -11.62 -5.02
N ARG A 172 19.38 -11.92 -6.34
CA ARG A 172 20.43 -11.53 -7.30
C ARG A 172 20.69 -10.02 -7.32
N ASN A 173 19.66 -9.20 -7.19
CA ASN A 173 19.81 -7.75 -7.18
C ASN A 173 20.39 -7.27 -5.85
N ILE A 174 19.88 -7.78 -4.73
CA ILE A 174 20.34 -7.44 -3.38
C ILE A 174 21.84 -7.75 -3.22
N GLU A 175 22.29 -8.92 -3.69
CA GLU A 175 23.69 -9.35 -3.63
C GLU A 175 24.66 -8.42 -4.37
N ARG A 176 24.21 -7.72 -5.41
CA ARG A 176 25.08 -6.91 -6.27
C ARG A 176 25.02 -5.41 -6.05
N PHE A 177 23.99 -4.88 -5.35
CA PHE A 177 23.88 -3.43 -5.15
C PHE A 177 25.10 -2.87 -4.44
N THR A 178 25.60 -1.78 -4.99
CA THR A 178 26.71 -1.02 -4.45
C THR A 178 26.22 0.29 -3.84
N ARG A 179 27.04 0.90 -3.00
CA ARG A 179 26.78 2.25 -2.49
C ARG A 179 26.50 3.25 -3.63
N GLN A 180 27.19 3.12 -4.75
CA GLN A 180 27.00 4.00 -5.91
C GLN A 180 25.63 3.81 -6.57
N ASP A 181 25.10 2.59 -6.58
CA ASP A 181 23.74 2.32 -7.08
C ASP A 181 22.70 3.04 -6.20
N LEU A 182 22.84 2.95 -4.86
CA LEU A 182 21.93 3.61 -3.90
C LEU A 182 22.00 5.14 -4.05
N LEU A 183 23.19 5.72 -4.04
CA LEU A 183 23.37 7.16 -4.24
C LEU A 183 22.83 7.62 -5.60
N GLY A 184 23.07 6.83 -6.65
CA GLY A 184 22.54 7.11 -7.98
C GLY A 184 21.03 7.04 -8.04
N TYR A 185 20.43 6.08 -7.32
CA TYR A 185 18.98 5.93 -7.20
C TYR A 185 18.35 7.11 -6.48
N VAL A 186 18.85 7.45 -5.29
CA VAL A 186 18.33 8.58 -4.49
C VAL A 186 18.45 9.90 -5.27
N ARG A 187 19.57 10.16 -5.93
CA ARG A 187 19.74 11.38 -6.74
C ARG A 187 18.72 11.51 -7.87
N ARG A 188 18.24 10.39 -8.44
CA ARG A 188 17.24 10.41 -9.52
C ARG A 188 15.81 10.48 -9.00
N GLN A 189 15.53 9.78 -7.91
CA GLN A 189 14.15 9.54 -7.46
C GLN A 189 13.69 10.53 -6.37
N TYR A 190 14.62 10.97 -5.51
CA TYR A 190 14.34 11.82 -4.36
C TYR A 190 14.54 13.29 -4.74
N SER A 191 13.48 13.89 -5.22
CA SER A 191 13.43 15.30 -5.62
C SER A 191 12.18 15.97 -5.09
N GLY A 192 12.15 17.28 -5.09
CA GLY A 192 11.05 18.08 -4.51
C GLY A 192 9.67 17.72 -5.05
N GLU A 193 9.55 17.46 -6.36
CA GLU A 193 8.27 17.05 -6.98
C GLU A 193 7.80 15.67 -6.50
N ASN A 194 8.68 14.86 -5.93
CA ASN A 194 8.38 13.51 -5.49
C ASN A 194 8.26 13.36 -3.97
N VAL A 195 8.42 14.47 -3.22
CA VAL A 195 8.43 14.43 -1.75
C VAL A 195 7.23 15.14 -1.17
N ILE A 196 6.60 14.50 -0.19
CA ILE A 196 5.57 15.08 0.68
C ILE A 196 6.06 14.97 2.12
N VAL A 197 6.11 16.08 2.83
CA VAL A 197 6.39 16.16 4.27
C VAL A 197 5.06 16.30 4.99
N GLY A 198 4.68 15.32 5.79
CA GLY A 198 3.45 15.32 6.58
C GLY A 198 3.72 15.47 8.07
N VAL A 199 2.92 16.30 8.75
CA VAL A 199 2.94 16.39 10.22
C VAL A 199 1.51 16.41 10.74
N ALA A 200 1.16 15.54 11.70
CA ALA A 200 -0.16 15.51 12.30
C ALA A 200 -0.07 15.39 13.82
N GLY A 201 -0.83 16.22 14.53
CA GLY A 201 -0.84 16.27 16.00
C GLY A 201 -1.17 17.65 16.53
N ASN A 202 -0.84 17.90 17.81
CA ASN A 202 -0.98 19.23 18.38
C ASN A 202 0.18 20.14 17.93
N VAL A 203 0.07 20.62 16.70
CA VAL A 203 1.12 21.40 16.03
C VAL A 203 0.56 22.70 15.45
N ASP A 204 1.43 23.69 15.29
CA ASP A 204 1.16 24.90 14.51
C ASP A 204 1.51 24.64 13.05
N PRO A 205 0.54 24.68 12.11
CA PRO A 205 0.78 24.40 10.71
C PRO A 205 1.83 25.32 10.06
N ASP A 206 1.82 26.61 10.37
CA ASP A 206 2.74 27.58 9.78
C ASP A 206 4.18 27.32 10.25
N ALA A 207 4.36 27.01 11.54
CA ALA A 207 5.65 26.62 12.08
C ALA A 207 6.17 25.30 11.44
N MET A 208 5.28 24.34 11.15
CA MET A 208 5.67 23.09 10.50
C MET A 208 6.07 23.32 9.04
N VAL A 209 5.38 24.17 8.30
CA VAL A 209 5.76 24.56 6.93
C VAL A 209 7.13 25.24 6.93
N ALA A 210 7.39 26.18 7.82
CA ALA A 210 8.69 26.83 7.93
C ALA A 210 9.82 25.84 8.29
N THR A 211 9.54 24.89 9.18
CA THR A 211 10.50 23.84 9.55
C THR A 211 10.79 22.91 8.37
N ALA A 212 9.76 22.52 7.62
CA ALA A 212 9.92 21.70 6.42
C ALA A 212 10.70 22.45 5.33
N GLU A 213 10.48 23.76 5.13
CA GLU A 213 11.25 24.57 4.20
C GLU A 213 12.72 24.63 4.58
N ALA A 214 13.05 24.80 5.86
CA ALA A 214 14.41 24.79 6.35
C ALA A 214 15.10 23.42 6.16
N ALA A 215 14.38 22.32 6.33
CA ALA A 215 14.93 20.96 6.24
C ALA A 215 15.00 20.40 4.80
N PHE A 216 14.05 20.75 3.94
CA PHE A 216 13.91 20.17 2.59
C PHE A 216 14.03 21.19 1.45
N GLY A 217 14.08 22.50 1.74
CA GLY A 217 14.16 23.56 0.72
C GLY A 217 15.41 23.51 -0.15
N GLY A 218 16.49 22.88 0.34
CA GLY A 218 17.72 22.64 -0.42
C GLY A 218 17.67 21.44 -1.38
N MET A 219 16.62 20.64 -1.34
CA MET A 219 16.45 19.49 -2.23
C MET A 219 16.26 19.94 -3.69
N PRO A 220 16.88 19.26 -4.69
CA PRO A 220 16.62 19.56 -6.11
C PRO A 220 15.14 19.47 -6.45
N ALA A 221 14.63 20.36 -7.28
CA ALA A 221 13.22 20.33 -7.70
C ALA A 221 12.88 19.02 -8.45
N GLY A 222 13.68 18.67 -9.44
CA GLY A 222 13.52 17.48 -10.25
C GLY A 222 12.24 17.43 -11.07
N GLU A 223 11.92 16.23 -11.56
CA GLU A 223 10.69 15.93 -12.26
C GLU A 223 9.88 14.89 -11.50
N ALA A 224 8.56 14.85 -11.71
CA ALA A 224 7.69 13.85 -11.10
C ALA A 224 8.04 12.44 -11.64
N ASN A 225 8.32 11.51 -10.73
CA ASN A 225 8.47 10.10 -11.07
C ASN A 225 7.19 9.56 -11.67
N ARG A 226 7.31 8.74 -12.71
CA ARG A 226 6.15 8.20 -13.45
C ARG A 226 6.27 6.70 -13.58
N VAL A 227 5.11 6.06 -13.55
CA VAL A 227 4.92 4.65 -13.90
C VAL A 227 4.10 4.62 -15.17
N GLU A 228 4.53 3.83 -16.15
CA GLU A 228 3.75 3.63 -17.37
C GLU A 228 2.41 2.97 -17.04
N PRO A 229 1.34 3.25 -17.78
CA PRO A 229 0.06 2.60 -17.56
C PRO A 229 0.15 1.07 -17.67
N ALA A 230 -0.37 0.36 -16.68
CA ALA A 230 -0.41 -1.09 -16.68
C ALA A 230 -1.68 -1.62 -17.34
N ALA A 231 -1.52 -2.58 -18.25
CA ALA A 231 -2.64 -3.36 -18.73
C ALA A 231 -2.86 -4.56 -17.78
N TYR A 232 -4.12 -4.80 -17.40
CA TYR A 232 -4.47 -6.03 -16.74
C TYR A 232 -4.50 -7.17 -17.75
N LEU A 233 -3.74 -8.23 -17.49
CA LEU A 233 -3.61 -9.35 -18.41
C LEU A 233 -4.57 -10.49 -18.09
N GLY A 234 -4.90 -10.67 -16.80
CA GLY A 234 -5.47 -11.91 -16.31
C GLY A 234 -4.46 -13.06 -16.42
N GLY A 235 -4.58 -14.06 -15.59
CA GLY A 235 -3.66 -15.19 -15.72
C GLY A 235 -3.73 -16.17 -14.58
N LEU A 236 -3.13 -17.34 -14.82
CA LEU A 236 -3.19 -18.48 -13.94
C LEU A 236 -1.77 -18.88 -13.56
N LYS A 237 -1.45 -18.91 -12.27
CA LYS A 237 -0.12 -19.23 -11.75
C LYS A 237 -0.22 -20.21 -10.57
N SER A 238 0.74 -21.14 -10.49
CA SER A 238 0.86 -21.98 -9.32
C SER A 238 2.31 -22.30 -9.01
N ARG A 239 2.62 -22.50 -7.73
CA ARG A 239 3.95 -22.92 -7.27
C ARG A 239 3.82 -23.87 -6.07
N ARG A 240 4.39 -25.07 -6.21
CA ARG A 240 4.55 -25.98 -5.08
C ARG A 240 5.67 -25.52 -4.17
N GLN A 241 5.40 -25.51 -2.85
CA GLN A 241 6.43 -25.32 -1.83
C GLN A 241 6.50 -26.56 -0.94
N PRO A 242 7.70 -27.07 -0.63
CA PRO A 242 7.87 -28.19 0.29
C PRO A 242 7.56 -27.76 1.74
N GLY A 243 7.16 -28.72 2.57
CA GLY A 243 6.97 -28.52 4.02
C GLY A 243 5.64 -27.92 4.45
N GLY A 244 4.86 -27.29 3.55
CA GLY A 244 3.55 -26.74 3.88
C GLY A 244 2.44 -27.79 3.93
N HIS A 245 1.44 -27.58 4.81
CA HIS A 245 0.24 -28.41 4.89
C HIS A 245 -0.97 -27.78 4.19
N GLN A 246 -0.90 -26.49 3.89
CA GLN A 246 -1.99 -25.68 3.35
C GLN A 246 -1.71 -25.27 1.91
N THR A 247 -2.80 -24.96 1.22
CA THR A 247 -2.81 -24.28 -0.08
C THR A 247 -3.19 -22.84 0.15
N GLN A 248 -2.32 -21.92 -0.23
CA GLN A 248 -2.62 -20.49 -0.25
C GLN A 248 -3.16 -20.12 -1.61
N VAL A 249 -4.27 -19.39 -1.63
CA VAL A 249 -4.99 -19.01 -2.82
C VAL A 249 -5.17 -17.50 -2.83
N VAL A 250 -4.81 -16.85 -3.92
CA VAL A 250 -5.12 -15.45 -4.19
C VAL A 250 -5.85 -15.37 -5.51
N LEU A 251 -7.09 -14.89 -5.45
CA LEU A 251 -7.96 -14.66 -6.59
C LEU A 251 -8.19 -13.16 -6.72
N GLY A 252 -8.26 -12.64 -7.93
CA GLY A 252 -8.63 -11.25 -8.06
C GLY A 252 -8.95 -10.83 -9.48
N PHE A 253 -9.40 -9.59 -9.56
CA PHE A 253 -9.92 -8.95 -10.75
C PHE A 253 -9.46 -7.50 -10.81
N PRO A 254 -9.43 -6.88 -12.00
CA PRO A 254 -9.14 -5.46 -12.11
C PRO A 254 -10.33 -4.64 -11.59
N ILE A 255 -10.01 -3.58 -10.88
CA ILE A 255 -10.94 -2.50 -10.51
C ILE A 255 -10.30 -1.16 -10.86
N PRO A 256 -11.05 -0.04 -10.85
CA PRO A 256 -10.49 1.28 -11.12
C PRO A 256 -9.31 1.64 -10.22
N SER A 257 -8.34 2.37 -10.78
CA SER A 257 -7.25 3.00 -10.04
C SER A 257 -7.76 4.17 -9.19
N LEU A 258 -6.97 4.67 -8.25
CA LEU A 258 -7.38 5.72 -7.31
C LEU A 258 -7.92 7.01 -7.99
N PRO A 259 -7.36 7.49 -9.11
CA PRO A 259 -7.94 8.63 -9.83
C PRO A 259 -9.33 8.36 -10.43
N GLU A 260 -9.63 7.11 -10.76
CA GLU A 260 -10.87 6.69 -11.43
C GLU A 260 -11.88 6.08 -10.45
N ASP A 261 -11.46 5.76 -9.22
CA ASP A 261 -12.31 5.10 -8.22
C ASP A 261 -13.42 6.03 -7.72
N ASP A 262 -14.63 5.51 -7.68
CA ASP A 262 -15.83 6.18 -7.14
C ASP A 262 -16.28 5.65 -5.76
N GLY A 263 -15.49 4.77 -5.15
CA GLY A 263 -15.78 4.10 -3.89
C GLY A 263 -16.61 2.82 -4.03
N ALA A 264 -17.11 2.51 -5.22
CA ALA A 264 -17.96 1.32 -5.42
C ALA A 264 -17.19 0.01 -5.21
N SER A 265 -15.91 -0.03 -5.57
CA SER A 265 -15.06 -1.21 -5.36
C SER A 265 -14.85 -1.53 -3.89
N ALA A 266 -14.63 -0.51 -3.06
CA ALA A 266 -14.51 -0.69 -1.61
C ALA A 266 -15.82 -1.18 -0.98
N VAL A 267 -16.97 -0.63 -1.40
CA VAL A 267 -18.29 -1.08 -0.93
C VAL A 267 -18.56 -2.51 -1.39
N ALA A 268 -18.23 -2.87 -2.64
CA ALA A 268 -18.40 -4.23 -3.16
C ALA A 268 -17.56 -5.24 -2.36
N ALA A 269 -16.30 -4.93 -2.06
CA ALA A 269 -15.43 -5.80 -1.27
C ALA A 269 -15.92 -5.96 0.18
N ALA A 270 -16.34 -4.87 0.83
CA ALA A 270 -16.91 -4.92 2.17
C ALA A 270 -18.23 -5.70 2.22
N LEU A 271 -19.10 -5.52 1.23
CA LEU A 271 -20.34 -6.28 1.11
C LEU A 271 -20.06 -7.77 0.93
N PHE A 272 -19.12 -8.11 0.06
CA PHE A 272 -18.79 -9.48 -0.31
C PHE A 272 -18.10 -10.26 0.81
N GLY A 273 -17.07 -9.67 1.44
CA GLY A 273 -16.15 -10.43 2.29
C GLY A 273 -15.78 -9.83 3.64
N GLU A 274 -16.29 -8.65 4.02
CA GLU A 274 -15.93 -8.07 5.32
C GLU A 274 -16.87 -8.50 6.44
N GLY A 275 -16.29 -9.07 7.50
CA GLY A 275 -17.01 -9.55 8.68
C GLY A 275 -17.57 -10.96 8.52
N MET A 276 -17.83 -11.61 9.68
CA MET A 276 -18.26 -13.01 9.73
C MET A 276 -19.63 -13.27 9.09
N SER A 277 -20.49 -12.26 9.06
CA SER A 277 -21.82 -12.32 8.40
C SER A 277 -21.79 -11.98 6.92
N SER A 278 -20.59 -11.77 6.33
CA SER A 278 -20.48 -11.53 4.89
C SER A 278 -20.80 -12.79 4.08
N PRO A 279 -21.34 -12.65 2.86
CA PRO A 279 -21.64 -13.79 2.01
C PRO A 279 -20.48 -14.76 1.82
N LEU A 280 -19.27 -14.24 1.66
CA LEU A 280 -18.06 -15.06 1.53
C LEU A 280 -17.83 -15.87 2.80
N MET A 281 -17.73 -15.22 3.96
CA MET A 281 -17.37 -15.89 5.21
C MET A 281 -18.47 -16.86 5.66
N ASP A 282 -19.75 -16.50 5.49
CA ASP A 282 -20.88 -17.40 5.77
C ASP A 282 -20.80 -18.69 4.93
N ALA A 283 -20.52 -18.57 3.63
CA ALA A 283 -20.49 -19.72 2.73
C ALA A 283 -19.30 -20.64 2.95
N ILE A 284 -18.07 -20.08 3.07
CA ILE A 284 -16.82 -20.89 3.04
C ILE A 284 -16.25 -21.21 4.42
N ARG A 285 -16.76 -20.58 5.48
CA ARG A 285 -16.27 -20.79 6.84
C ARG A 285 -17.37 -21.23 7.80
N GLU A 286 -18.54 -20.57 7.81
CA GLU A 286 -19.60 -20.88 8.76
C GLU A 286 -20.44 -22.09 8.32
N ARG A 287 -20.92 -22.12 7.08
CA ARG A 287 -21.72 -23.25 6.56
C ARG A 287 -20.85 -24.42 6.12
N GLN A 288 -19.73 -24.13 5.51
CA GLN A 288 -18.78 -25.14 5.04
C GLN A 288 -17.38 -24.79 5.55
N PRO A 289 -16.75 -25.66 6.36
CA PRO A 289 -15.41 -25.36 6.92
C PRO A 289 -14.32 -25.63 5.86
N LEU A 290 -14.35 -24.84 4.77
CA LEU A 290 -13.43 -25.00 3.64
C LEU A 290 -12.11 -24.29 3.85
N VAL A 291 -12.05 -23.27 4.72
CA VAL A 291 -10.88 -22.42 4.89
C VAL A 291 -10.47 -22.28 6.35
N TYR A 292 -9.19 -22.10 6.58
CA TYR A 292 -8.64 -21.70 7.88
C TYR A 292 -8.67 -20.18 8.05
N TYR A 293 -8.43 -19.48 6.94
CA TYR A 293 -8.46 -18.02 6.83
C TYR A 293 -9.02 -17.63 5.47
N ALA A 294 -9.74 -16.54 5.42
CA ALA A 294 -10.11 -15.87 4.18
C ALA A 294 -10.24 -14.36 4.42
N GLY A 295 -9.94 -13.60 3.38
CA GLY A 295 -10.07 -12.15 3.34
C GLY A 295 -10.56 -11.68 1.97
N CYS A 296 -11.14 -10.48 1.94
CA CYS A 296 -11.51 -9.81 0.71
C CYS A 296 -11.22 -8.32 0.84
N SER A 297 -10.52 -7.74 -0.12
CA SER A 297 -10.18 -6.32 -0.17
C SER A 297 -10.37 -5.72 -1.56
N ALA A 298 -10.45 -4.41 -1.60
CA ALA A 298 -10.30 -3.61 -2.80
C ALA A 298 -9.03 -2.78 -2.62
N ASP A 299 -7.95 -3.19 -3.28
CA ASP A 299 -6.66 -2.54 -3.22
C ASP A 299 -6.59 -1.50 -4.33
N VAL A 300 -6.94 -0.26 -3.98
CA VAL A 300 -7.02 0.87 -4.92
C VAL A 300 -5.73 1.66 -4.84
N MET A 301 -4.84 1.46 -5.80
CA MET A 301 -3.53 2.10 -5.91
C MET A 301 -3.55 3.25 -6.93
N PRO A 302 -2.57 4.17 -6.92
CA PRO A 302 -2.48 5.26 -7.90
C PRO A 302 -2.45 4.80 -9.37
N HIS A 303 -1.86 3.64 -9.65
CA HIS A 303 -1.58 3.16 -11.02
C HIS A 303 -2.46 1.99 -11.45
N ALA A 304 -3.13 1.31 -10.52
CA ALA A 304 -4.00 0.17 -10.77
C ALA A 304 -4.95 -0.05 -9.59
N GLY A 305 -5.97 -0.87 -9.79
CA GLY A 305 -6.79 -1.38 -8.71
C GLY A 305 -6.99 -2.89 -8.84
N GLN A 306 -7.04 -3.57 -7.72
CA GLN A 306 -7.23 -5.01 -7.63
C GLN A 306 -8.33 -5.33 -6.61
N PHE A 307 -9.34 -6.07 -7.02
CA PHE A 307 -10.25 -6.74 -6.09
C PHE A 307 -9.62 -8.08 -5.74
N VAL A 308 -9.32 -8.29 -4.48
CA VAL A 308 -8.53 -9.44 -4.02
C VAL A 308 -9.38 -10.30 -3.07
N ILE A 309 -9.37 -11.60 -3.30
CA ILE A 309 -9.88 -12.62 -2.39
C ILE A 309 -8.70 -13.53 -2.06
N GLU A 310 -8.33 -13.58 -0.80
CA GLU A 310 -7.29 -14.48 -0.31
C GLU A 310 -7.89 -15.56 0.59
N ALA A 311 -7.33 -16.76 0.53
CA ALA A 311 -7.76 -17.86 1.38
C ALA A 311 -6.64 -18.87 1.65
N SER A 312 -6.66 -19.43 2.84
CA SER A 312 -5.85 -20.57 3.23
C SER A 312 -6.74 -21.79 3.40
N THR A 313 -6.50 -22.83 2.62
CA THR A 313 -7.33 -24.03 2.57
C THR A 313 -6.48 -25.30 2.53
N SER A 314 -7.12 -26.45 2.59
CA SER A 314 -6.46 -27.73 2.29
C SER A 314 -6.64 -28.09 0.81
N PRO A 315 -5.69 -28.85 0.21
CA PRO A 315 -5.79 -29.22 -1.21
C PRO A 315 -7.08 -29.93 -1.61
N GLN A 316 -7.70 -30.67 -0.70
CA GLN A 316 -8.96 -31.40 -0.94
C GLN A 316 -10.19 -30.48 -0.96
N HIS A 317 -10.15 -29.32 -0.32
CA HIS A 317 -11.25 -28.37 -0.28
C HIS A 317 -11.19 -27.31 -1.39
N LEU A 318 -10.11 -27.29 -2.17
CA LEU A 318 -9.87 -26.23 -3.16
C LEU A 318 -10.96 -26.17 -4.24
N ASP A 319 -11.45 -27.30 -4.74
CA ASP A 319 -12.54 -27.32 -5.74
C ASP A 319 -13.84 -26.74 -5.16
N ALA A 320 -14.22 -27.17 -3.97
CA ALA A 320 -15.41 -26.65 -3.30
C ALA A 320 -15.31 -25.14 -3.01
N LEU A 321 -14.13 -24.66 -2.58
CA LEU A 321 -13.86 -23.25 -2.40
C LEU A 321 -14.07 -22.47 -3.71
N PHE A 322 -13.52 -22.96 -4.82
CA PHE A 322 -13.67 -22.32 -6.12
C PHE A 322 -15.11 -22.29 -6.61
N VAL A 323 -15.87 -23.37 -6.42
CA VAL A 323 -17.29 -23.46 -6.75
C VAL A 323 -18.08 -22.40 -6.00
N GLU A 324 -17.89 -22.29 -4.67
CA GLU A 324 -18.61 -21.34 -3.85
C GLU A 324 -18.26 -19.89 -4.18
N VAL A 325 -16.99 -19.56 -4.32
CA VAL A 325 -16.55 -18.19 -4.67
C VAL A 325 -17.10 -17.80 -6.05
N ALA A 326 -17.00 -18.68 -7.06
CA ALA A 326 -17.53 -18.42 -8.39
C ALA A 326 -19.06 -18.22 -8.39
N ARG A 327 -19.80 -19.02 -7.60
CA ARG A 327 -21.25 -18.86 -7.42
C ARG A 327 -21.58 -17.50 -6.81
N LEU A 328 -20.92 -17.13 -5.73
CA LEU A 328 -21.13 -15.86 -5.03
C LEU A 328 -20.82 -14.64 -5.92
N LEU A 329 -19.73 -14.67 -6.67
CA LEU A 329 -19.39 -13.57 -7.57
C LEU A 329 -20.46 -13.33 -8.63
N ARG A 330 -21.02 -14.40 -9.22
CA ARG A 330 -22.14 -14.28 -10.18
C ARG A 330 -23.41 -13.77 -9.53
N GLU A 331 -23.75 -14.30 -8.36
CA GLU A 331 -24.92 -13.85 -7.61
C GLU A 331 -24.87 -12.35 -7.33
N HIS A 332 -23.69 -11.81 -6.98
CA HIS A 332 -23.51 -10.38 -6.70
C HIS A 332 -23.51 -9.51 -7.97
N ALA A 333 -23.21 -10.08 -9.13
CA ALA A 333 -23.38 -9.37 -10.41
C ALA A 333 -24.87 -9.24 -10.81
N GLU A 334 -25.73 -10.13 -10.33
CA GLU A 334 -27.16 -10.13 -10.64
C GLU A 334 -27.99 -9.37 -9.59
N ARG A 335 -27.68 -9.55 -8.32
CA ARG A 335 -28.44 -8.97 -7.22
C ARG A 335 -27.55 -8.45 -6.09
N THR A 336 -28.02 -7.41 -5.42
CA THR A 336 -27.41 -6.85 -4.22
C THR A 336 -28.43 -6.84 -3.10
N ASP A 337 -28.09 -7.45 -1.98
CA ASP A 337 -28.92 -7.42 -0.78
C ASP A 337 -28.85 -6.04 -0.10
N ALA A 338 -30.02 -5.49 0.27
CA ALA A 338 -30.10 -4.17 0.90
C ALA A 338 -29.46 -4.14 2.30
N VAL A 339 -29.65 -5.20 3.08
CA VAL A 339 -29.08 -5.32 4.44
C VAL A 339 -27.54 -5.47 4.34
N GLY A 340 -27.07 -6.28 3.38
CA GLY A 340 -25.63 -6.41 3.09
C GLY A 340 -24.99 -5.09 2.66
N LEU A 341 -25.67 -4.28 1.85
CA LEU A 341 -25.19 -2.96 1.44
C LEU A 341 -25.13 -1.98 2.63
N GLU A 342 -26.17 -1.94 3.47
CA GLU A 342 -26.18 -1.14 4.68
C GLU A 342 -25.02 -1.53 5.62
N ARG A 343 -24.84 -2.83 5.87
CA ARG A 343 -23.75 -3.37 6.67
C ARG A 343 -22.38 -2.93 6.13
N ALA A 344 -22.16 -3.07 4.82
CA ALA A 344 -20.90 -2.69 4.18
C ALA A 344 -20.59 -1.20 4.35
N ARG A 345 -21.59 -0.33 4.12
CA ARG A 345 -21.43 1.12 4.34
C ARG A 345 -21.11 1.46 5.78
N ASN A 346 -21.81 0.85 6.75
CA ASN A 346 -21.57 1.09 8.16
C ASN A 346 -20.15 0.64 8.58
N GLN A 347 -19.68 -0.51 8.10
CA GLN A 347 -18.32 -0.98 8.37
C GLN A 347 -17.26 -0.03 7.79
N LEU A 348 -17.44 0.42 6.55
CA LEU A 348 -16.54 1.40 5.92
C LEU A 348 -16.57 2.76 6.65
N ALA A 349 -17.74 3.22 7.09
CA ALA A 349 -17.88 4.44 7.88
C ALA A 349 -17.11 4.36 9.19
N VAL A 350 -17.26 3.27 9.95
CA VAL A 350 -16.52 3.04 11.20
C VAL A 350 -15.02 2.91 10.95
N ARG A 351 -14.60 2.16 9.92
CA ARG A 351 -13.19 2.04 9.54
C ARG A 351 -12.59 3.42 9.26
N ARG A 352 -13.34 4.26 8.56
CA ARG A 352 -12.92 5.63 8.25
C ARG A 352 -12.81 6.50 9.50
N VAL A 353 -13.80 6.48 10.41
CA VAL A 353 -13.74 7.21 11.68
C VAL A 353 -12.46 6.81 12.44
N ARG A 354 -12.22 5.49 12.58
CA ARG A 354 -11.00 4.98 13.23
C ARG A 354 -9.70 5.41 12.54
N ALA A 355 -9.70 5.54 11.19
CA ALA A 355 -8.55 6.05 10.46
C ALA A 355 -8.31 7.53 10.76
N GLN A 356 -9.38 8.34 10.91
CA GLN A 356 -9.29 9.76 11.26
C GLN A 356 -8.78 10.02 12.69
N GLU A 357 -8.92 9.06 13.60
CA GLU A 357 -8.39 9.09 14.97
C GLU A 357 -6.87 8.79 15.01
N ARG A 358 -6.26 8.36 13.91
CA ARG A 358 -4.85 7.98 13.81
C ARG A 358 -4.08 9.02 12.99
N PRO A 359 -3.22 9.85 13.62
CA PRO A 359 -2.46 10.88 12.92
C PRO A 359 -1.68 10.36 11.72
N MET A 360 -0.98 9.23 11.88
CA MET A 360 -0.19 8.60 10.82
C MET A 360 -1.06 8.20 9.63
N ARG A 361 -2.21 7.54 9.87
CA ARG A 361 -3.12 7.13 8.79
C ARG A 361 -3.69 8.32 8.02
N ARG A 362 -3.98 9.42 8.70
CA ARG A 362 -4.39 10.67 8.04
C ARG A 362 -3.30 11.23 7.13
N LEU A 363 -2.04 11.12 7.53
CA LEU A 363 -0.90 11.54 6.70
C LEU A 363 -0.74 10.64 5.47
N GLU A 364 -0.88 9.33 5.63
CA GLU A 364 -0.83 8.37 4.51
C GLU A 364 -1.96 8.65 3.50
N ASP A 365 -3.20 8.80 3.96
CA ASP A 365 -4.34 9.10 3.10
C ASP A 365 -4.14 10.44 2.36
N ALA A 366 -3.63 11.47 3.05
CA ALA A 366 -3.34 12.77 2.44
C ALA A 366 -2.19 12.70 1.42
N ALA A 367 -1.15 11.91 1.69
CA ALA A 367 -0.04 11.71 0.78
C ALA A 367 -0.47 10.96 -0.49
N GLN A 368 -1.25 9.90 -0.34
CA GLN A 368 -1.81 9.16 -1.48
C GLN A 368 -2.71 10.06 -2.35
N ASP A 369 -3.58 10.86 -1.72
CA ASP A 369 -4.42 11.82 -2.42
C ASP A 369 -3.59 12.86 -3.18
N LEU A 370 -2.56 13.42 -2.57
CA LEU A 370 -1.67 14.38 -3.23
C LEU A 370 -0.88 13.75 -4.37
N PHE A 371 -0.42 12.50 -4.22
CA PHE A 371 0.29 11.80 -5.29
C PHE A 371 -0.62 11.45 -6.46
N ALA A 372 -1.85 11.02 -6.20
CA ALA A 372 -2.75 10.55 -7.24
C ALA A 372 -3.63 11.67 -7.84
N LEU A 373 -4.11 12.60 -6.99
CA LEU A 373 -5.13 13.61 -7.37
C LEU A 373 -4.57 15.03 -7.40
N GLY A 374 -3.38 15.27 -6.84
CA GLY A 374 -2.80 16.61 -6.69
C GLY A 374 -3.47 17.46 -5.61
N ARG A 375 -4.43 16.93 -4.87
CA ARG A 375 -5.16 17.58 -3.76
C ARG A 375 -5.52 16.59 -2.67
N VAL A 376 -5.78 17.06 -1.48
CA VAL A 376 -6.33 16.22 -0.38
C VAL A 376 -7.85 16.29 -0.46
N ARG A 377 -8.53 15.14 -0.43
CA ARG A 377 -9.98 15.04 -0.34
C ARG A 377 -10.44 15.40 1.08
N SER A 378 -11.55 16.14 1.19
CA SER A 378 -12.15 16.38 2.49
C SER A 378 -12.78 15.12 3.08
N ARG A 379 -12.94 15.11 4.41
CA ARG A 379 -13.64 14.01 5.11
C ARG A 379 -15.06 13.83 4.60
N ALA A 380 -15.76 14.95 4.34
CA ALA A 380 -17.12 14.94 3.81
C ALA A 380 -17.18 14.35 2.39
N GLU A 381 -16.28 14.78 1.49
CA GLU A 381 -16.19 14.24 0.13
C GLU A 381 -15.99 12.73 0.13
N ALA A 382 -15.05 12.26 0.92
CA ALA A 382 -14.72 10.86 0.94
C ALA A 382 -15.83 10.01 1.64
N ALA A 383 -16.64 10.56 2.59
CA ALA A 383 -17.82 9.91 3.15
C ALA A 383 -18.94 9.82 2.10
N ALA A 384 -19.24 10.95 1.45
CA ALA A 384 -20.30 11.04 0.45
C ALA A 384 -20.11 10.05 -0.71
N ARG A 385 -18.86 9.77 -1.10
CA ARG A 385 -18.54 8.77 -2.15
C ARG A 385 -19.01 7.37 -1.76
N ILE A 386 -18.84 6.95 -0.51
CA ILE A 386 -19.29 5.64 -0.02
C ILE A 386 -20.83 5.60 0.11
N GLU A 387 -21.43 6.67 0.61
CA GLU A 387 -22.87 6.78 0.80
C GLU A 387 -23.63 6.80 -0.54
N ALA A 388 -23.04 7.39 -1.58
CA ALA A 388 -23.64 7.48 -2.91
C ALA A 388 -23.65 6.16 -3.70
N VAL A 389 -22.89 5.13 -3.27
CA VAL A 389 -22.82 3.85 -3.98
C VAL A 389 -24.17 3.13 -3.95
N THR A 390 -24.80 2.96 -5.09
CA THR A 390 -26.11 2.29 -5.23
C THR A 390 -25.97 0.78 -5.36
N PRO A 391 -27.06 -0.01 -5.12
CA PRO A 391 -27.08 -1.46 -5.41
C PRO A 391 -26.73 -1.78 -6.87
N GLN A 392 -27.18 -0.93 -7.81
CA GLN A 392 -26.85 -1.08 -9.21
C GLN A 392 -25.32 -0.93 -9.44
N ARG A 393 -24.73 0.07 -8.81
CA ARG A 393 -23.28 0.32 -8.95
C ARG A 393 -22.44 -0.84 -8.42
N VAL A 394 -22.87 -1.47 -7.31
CA VAL A 394 -22.21 -2.69 -6.79
C VAL A 394 -22.30 -3.84 -7.82
N ARG A 395 -23.48 -4.09 -8.39
CA ARG A 395 -23.63 -5.13 -9.44
C ARG A 395 -22.73 -4.87 -10.64
N GLU A 396 -22.62 -3.61 -11.08
CA GLU A 396 -21.73 -3.21 -12.18
C GLU A 396 -20.24 -3.48 -11.90
N VAL A 397 -19.80 -3.37 -10.62
CA VAL A 397 -18.43 -3.76 -10.23
C VAL A 397 -18.23 -5.24 -10.48
N PHE A 398 -19.10 -6.12 -9.94
CA PHE A 398 -18.99 -7.57 -10.13
C PHE A 398 -19.13 -7.98 -11.59
N ALA A 399 -20.06 -7.40 -12.34
CA ALA A 399 -20.23 -7.68 -13.76
C ALA A 399 -18.97 -7.34 -14.58
N ARG A 400 -18.34 -6.19 -14.32
CA ARG A 400 -17.09 -5.81 -14.98
C ARG A 400 -15.93 -6.74 -14.60
N MET A 401 -15.84 -7.14 -13.32
CA MET A 401 -14.84 -8.10 -12.86
C MET A 401 -14.99 -9.45 -13.60
N LEU A 402 -16.20 -9.97 -13.70
CA LEU A 402 -16.47 -11.23 -14.42
C LEU A 402 -16.15 -11.12 -15.91
N ALA A 403 -16.46 -9.98 -16.55
CA ALA A 403 -16.16 -9.73 -17.96
C ALA A 403 -14.66 -9.62 -18.24
N ALA A 404 -13.88 -9.08 -17.30
CA ALA A 404 -12.43 -8.97 -17.42
C ALA A 404 -11.70 -10.31 -17.24
N GLY A 405 -12.32 -11.25 -16.56
CA GLY A 405 -11.72 -12.53 -16.18
C GLY A 405 -10.77 -12.44 -14.97
N PRO A 406 -10.49 -13.57 -14.31
CA PRO A 406 -9.73 -13.62 -13.10
C PRO A 406 -8.21 -13.66 -13.32
N SER A 407 -7.47 -13.17 -12.33
CA SER A 407 -6.12 -13.62 -12.02
C SER A 407 -6.19 -14.60 -10.84
N VAL A 408 -5.50 -15.74 -10.97
CA VAL A 408 -5.52 -16.81 -9.96
C VAL A 408 -4.10 -17.24 -9.65
N ALA A 409 -3.73 -17.21 -8.38
CA ALA A 409 -2.45 -17.70 -7.90
C ALA A 409 -2.65 -18.70 -6.77
N ILE A 410 -1.90 -19.79 -6.82
CA ILE A 410 -1.91 -20.85 -5.81
C ILE A 410 -0.47 -21.17 -5.41
N ALA A 411 -0.19 -21.20 -4.11
CA ALA A 411 1.12 -21.60 -3.59
C ALA A 411 1.00 -22.55 -2.40
N GLY A 412 2.10 -23.21 -2.04
CA GLY A 412 2.18 -24.16 -0.94
C GLY A 412 1.90 -25.60 -1.36
N LYS A 413 1.05 -26.32 -0.63
CA LYS A 413 0.70 -27.72 -0.94
C LYS A 413 -0.30 -27.76 -2.09
N LEU A 414 0.12 -28.22 -3.25
CA LEU A 414 -0.75 -28.36 -4.41
C LEU A 414 -1.42 -29.75 -4.42
N GLY A 415 -2.72 -29.77 -4.74
CA GLY A 415 -3.52 -30.95 -4.98
C GLY A 415 -3.64 -31.32 -6.46
N LYS A 416 -4.77 -31.91 -6.82
CA LYS A 416 -5.13 -32.24 -8.22
C LYS A 416 -5.80 -31.08 -8.93
N VAL A 417 -6.40 -30.15 -8.19
CA VAL A 417 -7.09 -28.96 -8.69
C VAL A 417 -6.07 -27.84 -8.86
N GLY A 418 -6.02 -27.25 -10.04
CA GLY A 418 -5.18 -26.11 -10.39
C GLY A 418 -5.97 -24.82 -10.52
N PRO A 419 -5.30 -23.69 -10.80
CA PRO A 419 -5.94 -22.38 -10.97
C PRO A 419 -6.88 -22.34 -12.18
N GLU A 420 -6.70 -23.20 -13.18
CA GLU A 420 -7.53 -23.30 -14.38
C GLU A 420 -8.99 -23.59 -14.02
N ARG A 421 -9.20 -24.40 -12.99
CA ARG A 421 -10.54 -24.80 -12.52
C ARG A 421 -11.42 -23.62 -12.16
N PHE A 422 -10.86 -22.56 -11.55
CA PHE A 422 -11.63 -21.36 -11.22
C PHE A 422 -12.05 -20.58 -12.48
N ALA A 423 -11.15 -20.45 -13.45
CA ALA A 423 -11.47 -19.80 -14.71
C ALA A 423 -12.55 -20.58 -15.49
N GLU A 424 -12.48 -21.92 -15.52
CA GLU A 424 -13.50 -22.78 -16.13
C GLU A 424 -14.88 -22.60 -15.47
N LEU A 425 -14.93 -22.55 -14.12
CA LEU A 425 -16.16 -22.33 -13.38
C LEU A 425 -16.80 -20.99 -13.70
N LEU A 426 -16.01 -19.92 -13.86
CA LEU A 426 -16.52 -18.62 -14.25
C LEU A 426 -17.02 -18.61 -15.69
N ALA A 427 -16.31 -19.26 -16.61
CA ALA A 427 -16.71 -19.34 -18.02
C ALA A 427 -17.98 -20.18 -18.25
N ALA A 428 -18.18 -21.25 -17.49
CA ALA A 428 -19.34 -22.13 -17.62
C ALA A 428 -20.67 -21.46 -17.25
N GLY A 429 -20.65 -20.42 -16.41
CA GLY A 429 -21.85 -19.66 -16.02
C GLY A 429 -22.17 -18.47 -16.93
N ALA A 430 -21.34 -18.23 -17.96
CA ALA A 430 -21.56 -17.16 -18.94
C ALA A 430 -22.37 -17.62 -20.18
N ARG A 431 -22.84 -18.89 -20.22
CA ARG A 431 -23.63 -19.47 -21.31
C ARG A 431 -25.11 -19.53 -21.01
#